data_a6c2d67cdb1c046b94e7d208c3122d99
#
_entry.id   a6c2d67cdb1c046b94e7d208c3122d99
#
_cell.length_a   1.000
_cell.length_b   1.000
_cell.length_c   1.000
_cell.angle_alpha   90.00
_cell.angle_beta   90.00
_cell.angle_gamma   90.00
#
_symmetry.space_group_name_H-M   'P 1'
#
loop_
_entity.id
_entity.type
_entity.pdbx_description
1 polymer ?
#
loop_
_entity_poly.entity_id
_entity_poly.type
_entity_poly.pdbx_seq_one_letter_code
_entity_poly.pdbx_strand_id
1 'polypeptide(L)'
;MNSKEPFSITKTLTALLLAVLCLFAANWQYQRGVDRHAKNFKIEENAKLPTIELPKLFENKSSSESSYALIENEWRTVTVVGRFNKDHEVLLRNRYNEDGKYGYEYLTLFNSNGKNFWIDRGWVQAGDNALDRPKLPETPNVQIELTGRIRLDNSLPRGSFFALPATGNLINSWDLRSKIKTEEFYLDLISGPEVTPDTPAQLPELSDGPHLAYALQWIFFAGLIIYGRYLIRKPI
;
A
#
# COMPACT_ATOMS: atom_id res chain seq x y z
N MET A 1 14.66 35.32 -50.13
CA MET A 1 13.24 35.71 -49.94
C MET A 1 12.71 35.02 -48.69
N ASN A 2 12.72 35.73 -47.55
CA ASN A 2 12.10 35.18 -46.31
C ASN A 2 10.59 35.39 -46.44
N SER A 3 9.87 34.34 -46.82
CA SER A 3 8.41 34.37 -46.77
C SER A 3 7.95 34.42 -45.34
N LYS A 4 7.48 35.59 -44.91
CA LYS A 4 6.77 35.72 -43.62
C LYS A 4 5.60 34.73 -43.64
N GLU A 5 5.56 33.80 -42.66
CA GLU A 5 4.35 33.01 -42.49
C GLU A 5 3.19 33.98 -42.16
N PRO A 6 2.08 33.94 -42.92
CA PRO A 6 0.92 34.76 -42.59
C PRO A 6 0.42 34.37 -41.16
N PHE A 7 -0.10 35.36 -40.45
CA PHE A 7 -0.71 35.11 -39.14
C PHE A 7 -1.78 34.03 -39.27
N SER A 8 -1.47 32.84 -38.74
CA SER A 8 -2.42 31.73 -38.72
C SER A 8 -3.06 31.66 -37.33
N ILE A 9 -4.33 32.06 -37.23
CA ILE A 9 -5.15 31.93 -36.01
C ILE A 9 -5.18 30.47 -35.58
N THR A 10 -5.33 29.55 -36.50
CA THR A 10 -5.38 28.10 -36.18
C THR A 10 -4.13 27.62 -35.47
N LYS A 11 -2.92 27.97 -35.98
CA LYS A 11 -1.65 27.59 -35.35
C LYS A 11 -1.51 28.24 -33.97
N THR A 12 -2.01 29.47 -33.78
CA THR A 12 -1.98 30.13 -32.46
C THR A 12 -2.92 29.45 -31.47
N LEU A 13 -4.15 29.14 -31.90
CA LEU A 13 -5.11 28.42 -31.07
C LEU A 13 -4.62 27.02 -30.69
N THR A 14 -3.99 26.30 -31.64
CA THR A 14 -3.37 25.01 -31.36
C THR A 14 -2.25 25.12 -30.32
N ALA A 15 -1.37 26.11 -30.46
CA ALA A 15 -0.29 26.32 -29.51
C ALA A 15 -0.83 26.67 -28.12
N LEU A 16 -1.86 27.53 -28.03
CA LEU A 16 -2.52 27.84 -26.77
C LEU A 16 -3.18 26.60 -26.14
N LEU A 17 -3.90 25.81 -26.95
CA LEU A 17 -4.52 24.57 -26.47
C LEU A 17 -3.47 23.61 -25.90
N LEU A 18 -2.35 23.40 -26.61
CA LEU A 18 -1.27 22.53 -26.15
C LEU A 18 -0.61 23.07 -24.87
N ALA A 19 -0.40 24.38 -24.77
CA ALA A 19 0.13 24.99 -23.54
C ALA A 19 -0.82 24.80 -22.36
N VAL A 20 -2.12 24.96 -22.56
CA VAL A 20 -3.14 24.70 -21.53
C VAL A 20 -3.13 23.24 -21.11
N LEU A 21 -3.04 22.29 -22.04
CA LEU A 21 -2.94 20.85 -21.71
C LEU A 21 -1.68 20.55 -20.89
N CYS A 22 -0.55 21.18 -21.21
CA CYS A 22 0.66 21.05 -20.39
C CYS A 22 0.45 21.59 -18.97
N LEU A 23 -0.25 22.72 -18.80
CA LEU A 23 -0.55 23.27 -17.47
C LEU A 23 -1.50 22.36 -16.67
N PHE A 24 -2.48 21.72 -17.32
CA PHE A 24 -3.32 20.70 -16.68
C PHE A 24 -2.49 19.49 -16.24
N ALA A 25 -1.57 19.01 -17.07
CA ALA A 25 -0.67 17.91 -16.72
C ALA A 25 0.26 18.29 -15.56
N ALA A 26 0.76 19.54 -15.55
CA ALA A 26 1.56 20.07 -14.44
C ALA A 26 0.79 20.08 -13.12
N ASN A 27 -0.43 20.61 -13.14
CA ASN A 27 -1.29 20.63 -11.95
C ASN A 27 -1.63 19.20 -11.48
N TRP A 28 -1.94 18.28 -12.39
CA TRP A 28 -2.20 16.89 -12.04
C TRP A 28 -0.99 16.23 -11.36
N GLN A 29 0.22 16.42 -11.90
CA GLN A 29 1.45 15.92 -11.28
C GLN A 29 1.69 16.55 -9.91
N TYR A 30 1.48 17.86 -9.78
CA TYR A 30 1.62 18.55 -8.51
C TYR A 30 0.68 17.96 -7.42
N GLN A 31 -0.60 17.78 -7.74
CA GLN A 31 -1.57 17.18 -6.81
C GLN A 31 -1.16 15.74 -6.41
N ARG A 32 -0.69 14.95 -7.37
CA ARG A 32 -0.16 13.60 -7.09
C ARG A 32 1.02 13.63 -6.11
N GLY A 33 1.91 14.62 -6.23
CA GLY A 33 3.03 14.81 -5.30
C GLY A 33 2.55 15.18 -3.90
N VAL A 34 1.61 16.13 -3.80
CA VAL A 34 1.02 16.56 -2.52
C VAL A 34 0.31 15.39 -1.82
N ASP A 35 -0.52 14.64 -2.55
CA ASP A 35 -1.24 13.49 -2.00
C ASP A 35 -0.28 12.40 -1.50
N ARG A 36 0.80 12.15 -2.25
CA ARG A 36 1.81 11.16 -1.84
C ARG A 36 2.57 11.62 -0.61
N HIS A 37 2.98 12.88 -0.58
CA HIS A 37 3.65 13.47 0.58
C HIS A 37 2.76 13.37 1.84
N ALA A 38 1.49 13.73 1.74
CA ALA A 38 0.54 13.63 2.86
C ALA A 38 0.38 12.19 3.37
N LYS A 39 0.32 11.21 2.46
CA LYS A 39 0.28 9.79 2.83
C LYS A 39 1.57 9.35 3.52
N ASN A 40 2.73 9.68 2.97
CA ASN A 40 4.03 9.35 3.56
C ASN A 40 4.18 9.96 4.95
N PHE A 41 3.80 11.22 5.11
CA PHE A 41 3.82 11.91 6.40
C PHE A 41 2.93 11.19 7.43
N LYS A 42 1.70 10.80 7.06
CA LYS A 42 0.81 10.05 7.95
C LYS A 42 1.39 8.70 8.37
N ILE A 43 2.02 7.97 7.45
CA ILE A 43 2.69 6.69 7.76
C ILE A 43 3.81 6.92 8.77
N GLU A 44 4.66 7.91 8.53
CA GLU A 44 5.80 8.23 9.39
C GLU A 44 5.36 8.67 10.79
N GLU A 45 4.37 9.56 10.88
CA GLU A 45 3.82 10.05 12.16
C GLU A 45 3.20 8.90 12.96
N ASN A 46 2.33 8.11 12.32
CA ASN A 46 1.64 7.02 13.01
C ASN A 46 2.60 5.91 13.46
N ALA A 47 3.63 5.60 12.66
CA ALA A 47 4.64 4.62 13.03
C ALA A 47 5.47 5.02 14.28
N LYS A 48 5.58 6.33 14.57
CA LYS A 48 6.28 6.87 15.74
C LYS A 48 5.39 7.00 16.98
N LEU A 49 4.07 6.88 16.85
CA LEU A 49 3.17 7.00 18.00
C LEU A 49 3.44 5.92 19.03
N PRO A 50 3.24 6.21 20.33
CA PRO A 50 3.37 5.21 21.38
C PRO A 50 2.47 4.00 21.09
N THR A 51 3.00 2.80 21.38
CA THR A 51 2.23 1.55 21.30
C THR A 51 1.03 1.60 22.24
N ILE A 52 -0.12 1.14 21.77
CA ILE A 52 -1.34 1.03 22.59
C ILE A 52 -1.93 -0.38 22.46
N GLU A 53 -2.77 -0.74 23.42
CA GLU A 53 -3.54 -1.98 23.33
C GLU A 53 -4.64 -1.85 22.26
N LEU A 54 -4.70 -2.79 21.33
CA LEU A 54 -5.67 -2.77 20.23
C LEU A 54 -7.13 -2.61 20.71
N PRO A 55 -7.61 -3.28 21.78
CA PRO A 55 -8.97 -3.11 22.28
C PRO A 55 -9.32 -1.66 22.63
N LYS A 56 -8.38 -0.86 23.11
CA LYS A 56 -8.60 0.56 23.46
C LYS A 56 -9.01 1.42 22.29
N LEU A 57 -8.70 1.01 21.06
CA LEU A 57 -9.14 1.72 19.85
C LEU A 57 -10.65 1.60 19.61
N PHE A 58 -11.28 0.56 20.16
CA PHE A 58 -12.70 0.25 19.92
C PHE A 58 -13.57 0.49 21.16
N GLU A 59 -12.95 0.77 22.29
CA GLU A 59 -13.66 0.93 23.56
C GLU A 59 -14.65 2.11 23.50
N ASN A 60 -15.91 1.86 23.89
CA ASN A 60 -16.99 2.83 23.91
C ASN A 60 -17.27 3.54 22.56
N LYS A 61 -16.97 2.89 21.45
CA LYS A 61 -17.16 3.44 20.10
C LYS A 61 -18.23 2.67 19.32
N SER A 62 -19.01 3.39 18.54
CA SER A 62 -19.88 2.80 17.51
C SER A 62 -19.05 2.18 16.37
N SER A 63 -19.68 1.42 15.48
CA SER A 63 -18.99 0.82 14.33
C SER A 63 -18.33 1.85 13.41
N SER A 64 -18.99 2.99 13.18
CA SER A 64 -18.43 4.08 12.34
C SER A 64 -17.23 4.76 13.00
N GLU A 65 -17.30 5.01 14.31
CA GLU A 65 -16.18 5.58 15.08
C GLU A 65 -15.00 4.61 15.16
N SER A 66 -15.26 3.30 15.23
CA SER A 66 -14.23 2.26 15.19
C SER A 66 -13.53 2.22 13.85
N SER A 67 -14.26 2.29 12.73
CA SER A 67 -13.66 2.34 11.39
C SER A 67 -12.83 3.62 11.21
N TYR A 68 -13.31 4.76 11.68
CA TYR A 68 -12.54 6.00 11.66
C TYR A 68 -11.26 5.89 12.51
N ALA A 69 -11.36 5.32 13.72
CA ALA A 69 -10.21 5.10 14.59
C ALA A 69 -9.14 4.20 13.93
N LEU A 70 -9.54 3.18 13.18
CA LEU A 70 -8.61 2.34 12.41
C LEU A 70 -7.89 3.14 11.31
N ILE A 71 -8.62 3.94 10.54
CA ILE A 71 -8.06 4.79 9.48
C ILE A 71 -7.06 5.80 10.05
N GLU A 72 -7.39 6.41 11.19
CA GLU A 72 -6.49 7.39 11.83
C GLU A 72 -5.26 6.75 12.47
N ASN A 73 -5.33 5.48 12.89
CA ASN A 73 -4.23 4.75 13.51
C ASN A 73 -3.59 3.70 12.56
N GLU A 74 -3.88 3.73 11.26
CA GLU A 74 -3.17 2.88 10.30
C GLU A 74 -1.66 3.15 10.43
N TRP A 75 -0.83 2.09 10.42
CA TRP A 75 0.62 2.08 10.64
C TRP A 75 1.07 2.27 12.10
N ARG A 76 0.16 2.49 13.04
CA ARG A 76 0.52 2.54 14.46
C ARG A 76 0.80 1.15 15.01
N THR A 77 1.78 1.07 15.91
CA THR A 77 2.08 -0.16 16.66
C THR A 77 1.06 -0.38 17.78
N VAL A 78 0.58 -1.62 17.87
CA VAL A 78 -0.38 -2.04 18.91
C VAL A 78 0.06 -3.35 19.55
N THR A 79 -0.42 -3.59 20.78
CA THR A 79 -0.37 -4.91 21.42
C THR A 79 -1.76 -5.53 21.42
N VAL A 80 -1.81 -6.85 21.30
CA VAL A 80 -3.07 -7.61 21.33
C VAL A 80 -2.86 -8.99 21.91
N VAL A 81 -3.80 -9.44 22.73
CA VAL A 81 -3.81 -10.79 23.32
C VAL A 81 -4.89 -11.63 22.65
N GLY A 82 -4.56 -12.85 22.21
CA GLY A 82 -5.52 -13.74 21.55
C GLY A 82 -4.90 -15.09 21.20
N ARG A 83 -5.50 -15.77 20.23
CA ARG A 83 -5.06 -17.07 19.73
C ARG A 83 -5.06 -17.12 18.21
N PHE A 84 -4.07 -17.79 17.65
CA PHE A 84 -4.07 -18.14 16.24
C PHE A 84 -5.08 -19.25 15.93
N ASN A 85 -5.67 -19.17 14.76
CA ASN A 85 -6.45 -20.25 14.17
C ASN A 85 -5.63 -20.88 13.03
N LYS A 86 -4.90 -21.96 13.34
CA LYS A 86 -4.02 -22.66 12.42
C LYS A 86 -4.72 -23.36 11.24
N ASP A 87 -6.05 -23.49 11.30
CA ASP A 87 -6.82 -24.05 10.19
C ASP A 87 -7.06 -23.01 9.07
N HIS A 88 -6.69 -21.74 9.33
CA HIS A 88 -6.87 -20.63 8.42
C HIS A 88 -5.56 -19.87 8.22
N GLU A 89 -4.73 -20.41 7.36
CA GLU A 89 -3.41 -19.89 7.00
C GLU A 89 -3.34 -19.62 5.49
N VAL A 90 -2.73 -18.51 5.11
CA VAL A 90 -2.71 -17.99 3.75
C VAL A 90 -1.30 -17.57 3.35
N LEU A 91 -0.92 -17.89 2.12
CA LEU A 91 0.30 -17.43 1.48
C LEU A 91 -0.05 -16.39 0.41
N LEU A 92 0.39 -15.16 0.57
CA LEU A 92 0.27 -14.13 -0.45
C LEU A 92 1.45 -14.20 -1.41
N ARG A 93 1.15 -14.35 -2.70
CA ARG A 93 2.13 -14.46 -3.79
C ARG A 93 2.71 -13.10 -4.20
N ASN A 94 3.75 -13.18 -5.05
CA ASN A 94 4.42 -12.02 -5.64
C ASN A 94 5.06 -11.11 -4.56
N ARG A 95 5.71 -11.75 -3.59
CA ARG A 95 6.44 -11.08 -2.54
C ARG A 95 7.94 -11.35 -2.68
N TYR A 96 8.72 -10.30 -2.53
CA TYR A 96 10.17 -10.33 -2.61
C TYR A 96 10.72 -9.74 -1.31
N ASN A 97 11.79 -10.35 -0.79
CA ASN A 97 12.52 -9.77 0.33
C ASN A 97 13.48 -8.65 -0.17
N GLU A 98 14.24 -8.05 0.75
CA GLU A 98 15.21 -6.99 0.45
C GLU A 98 16.31 -7.43 -0.52
N ASP A 99 16.68 -8.71 -0.51
CA ASP A 99 17.65 -9.30 -1.45
C ASP A 99 17.06 -9.59 -2.84
N GLY A 100 15.77 -9.29 -3.07
CA GLY A 100 15.06 -9.59 -4.30
C GLY A 100 14.73 -11.08 -4.49
N LYS A 101 14.79 -11.89 -3.44
CA LYS A 101 14.38 -13.30 -3.49
C LYS A 101 12.86 -13.43 -3.44
N TYR A 102 12.34 -14.29 -4.31
CA TYR A 102 10.92 -14.57 -4.37
C TYR A 102 10.44 -15.40 -3.18
N GLY A 103 9.27 -15.07 -2.67
CA GLY A 103 8.61 -15.78 -1.56
C GLY A 103 7.15 -15.40 -1.42
N TYR A 104 6.67 -15.54 -0.20
CA TYR A 104 5.29 -15.30 0.16
C TYR A 104 5.24 -14.46 1.45
N GLU A 105 4.23 -13.61 1.62
CA GLU A 105 3.78 -13.17 2.93
C GLU A 105 2.88 -14.25 3.53
N TYR A 106 3.10 -14.58 4.79
CA TYR A 106 2.41 -15.67 5.50
C TYR A 106 1.42 -15.09 6.49
N LEU A 107 0.14 -15.25 6.21
CA LEU A 107 -0.93 -14.76 7.05
C LEU A 107 -1.62 -15.89 7.80
N THR A 108 -1.92 -15.67 9.07
CA THR A 108 -2.71 -16.58 9.90
C THR A 108 -3.87 -15.83 10.54
N LEU A 109 -5.05 -16.45 10.57
CA LEU A 109 -6.21 -15.87 11.25
C LEU A 109 -5.97 -15.85 12.75
N PHE A 110 -6.34 -14.73 13.39
CA PHE A 110 -6.19 -14.53 14.83
C PHE A 110 -7.52 -14.12 15.45
N ASN A 111 -7.83 -14.68 16.61
CA ASN A 111 -9.00 -14.31 17.38
C ASN A 111 -8.58 -13.61 18.69
N SER A 112 -9.14 -12.43 18.90
CA SER A 112 -8.98 -11.67 20.13
C SER A 112 -10.35 -11.15 20.57
N ASN A 113 -10.77 -11.51 21.76
CA ASN A 113 -12.06 -11.07 22.35
C ASN A 113 -13.26 -11.26 21.39
N GLY A 114 -13.31 -12.39 20.67
CA GLY A 114 -14.37 -12.72 19.72
C GLY A 114 -14.28 -12.01 18.35
N LYS A 115 -13.28 -11.17 18.14
CA LYS A 115 -12.99 -10.54 16.86
C LYS A 115 -11.94 -11.33 16.10
N ASN A 116 -12.20 -11.59 14.81
CA ASN A 116 -11.27 -12.30 13.93
C ASN A 116 -10.63 -11.31 12.97
N PHE A 117 -9.32 -11.35 12.83
CA PHE A 117 -8.55 -10.56 11.86
C PHE A 117 -7.29 -11.31 11.47
N TRP A 118 -6.68 -10.91 10.35
CA TRP A 118 -5.47 -11.53 9.86
C TRP A 118 -4.23 -10.96 10.54
N ILE A 119 -3.24 -11.83 10.80
CA ILE A 119 -1.89 -11.45 11.20
C ILE A 119 -0.95 -11.81 10.05
N ASP A 120 -0.27 -10.84 9.48
CA ASP A 120 0.85 -11.07 8.58
C ASP A 120 2.09 -11.41 9.42
N ARG A 121 2.50 -12.67 9.33
CA ARG A 121 3.63 -13.22 10.09
C ARG A 121 4.97 -13.05 9.38
N GLY A 122 5.01 -12.18 8.37
CA GLY A 122 6.20 -11.84 7.63
C GLY A 122 6.43 -12.70 6.39
N TRP A 123 7.55 -12.44 5.74
CA TRP A 123 7.93 -13.11 4.51
C TRP A 123 8.57 -14.47 4.77
N VAL A 124 8.20 -15.45 3.93
CA VAL A 124 8.78 -16.79 3.90
C VAL A 124 9.31 -17.11 2.49
N GLN A 125 10.47 -17.73 2.40
CA GLN A 125 11.09 -18.08 1.12
C GLN A 125 10.26 -19.15 0.40
N ALA A 126 10.06 -18.99 -0.91
CA ALA A 126 9.46 -20.02 -1.74
C ALA A 126 10.34 -21.29 -1.77
N GLY A 127 9.74 -22.45 -2.05
CA GLY A 127 10.48 -23.66 -2.33
C GLY A 127 11.31 -23.58 -3.61
N ASP A 128 12.10 -24.61 -3.88
CA ASP A 128 13.03 -24.65 -5.03
C ASP A 128 12.30 -24.66 -6.38
N ASN A 129 11.04 -25.07 -6.39
CA ASN A 129 10.17 -25.02 -7.58
C ASN A 129 8.74 -24.59 -7.22
N ALA A 130 7.93 -24.32 -8.24
CA ALA A 130 6.56 -23.79 -8.08
C ALA A 130 5.58 -24.76 -7.37
N LEU A 131 5.91 -26.03 -7.24
CA LEU A 131 5.10 -27.05 -6.58
C LEU A 131 5.52 -27.28 -5.13
N ASP A 132 6.72 -26.82 -4.76
CA ASP A 132 7.24 -27.00 -3.41
C ASP A 132 6.61 -25.98 -2.47
N ARG A 133 6.14 -26.47 -1.35
CA ARG A 133 5.61 -25.59 -0.30
C ARG A 133 6.75 -24.97 0.49
N PRO A 134 6.62 -23.70 0.86
CA PRO A 134 7.59 -23.07 1.76
C PRO A 134 7.58 -23.76 3.13
N LYS A 135 8.71 -23.71 3.82
CA LYS A 135 8.77 -24.08 5.23
C LYS A 135 8.10 -22.96 6.03
N LEU A 136 7.02 -23.29 6.73
CA LEU A 136 6.28 -22.33 7.54
C LEU A 136 6.70 -22.41 9.00
N PRO A 137 6.76 -21.26 9.72
CA PRO A 137 6.93 -21.24 11.15
C PRO A 137 5.77 -21.97 11.84
N GLU A 138 6.05 -22.65 12.94
CA GLU A 138 4.99 -23.30 13.73
C GLU A 138 3.98 -22.27 14.25
N THR A 139 2.70 -22.65 14.23
CA THR A 139 1.61 -21.81 14.73
C THR A 139 1.21 -22.27 16.12
N PRO A 140 1.47 -21.48 17.18
CA PRO A 140 1.14 -21.87 18.54
C PRO A 140 -0.37 -21.96 18.75
N ASN A 141 -0.79 -22.96 19.52
CA ASN A 141 -2.20 -23.18 19.87
C ASN A 141 -2.50 -22.74 21.32
N VAL A 142 -1.84 -21.67 21.76
CA VAL A 142 -2.01 -21.09 23.10
C VAL A 142 -2.41 -19.63 22.99
N GLN A 143 -2.92 -19.07 24.08
CA GLN A 143 -3.13 -17.64 24.15
C GLN A 143 -1.78 -16.94 24.23
N ILE A 144 -1.60 -15.91 23.40
CA ILE A 144 -0.32 -15.22 23.21
C ILE A 144 -0.55 -13.72 23.10
N GLU A 145 0.38 -12.94 23.58
CA GLU A 145 0.42 -11.49 23.35
C GLU A 145 1.31 -11.20 22.14
N LEU A 146 0.80 -10.40 21.22
CA LEU A 146 1.50 -9.98 20.01
C LEU A 146 1.67 -8.47 19.99
N THR A 147 2.78 -8.03 19.42
CA THR A 147 3.00 -6.66 19.01
C THR A 147 2.97 -6.62 17.47
N GLY A 148 2.12 -5.79 16.92
CA GLY A 148 1.96 -5.66 15.47
C GLY A 148 1.61 -4.24 15.05
N ARG A 149 1.66 -3.99 13.75
CA ARG A 149 1.31 -2.71 13.15
C ARG A 149 -0.04 -2.80 12.48
N ILE A 150 -0.92 -1.84 12.74
CA ILE A 150 -2.25 -1.79 12.10
C ILE A 150 -2.12 -1.53 10.61
N ARG A 151 -2.78 -2.36 9.82
CA ARG A 151 -2.95 -2.19 8.39
C ARG A 151 -4.41 -2.32 8.01
N LEU A 152 -4.85 -1.54 7.04
CA LEU A 152 -6.21 -1.67 6.54
C LEU A 152 -6.33 -2.85 5.58
N ASP A 153 -7.39 -3.60 5.73
CA ASP A 153 -7.67 -4.81 4.98
C ASP A 153 -7.76 -4.60 3.45
N ASN A 154 -8.14 -3.41 3.02
CA ASN A 154 -8.21 -3.05 1.61
C ASN A 154 -6.84 -3.03 0.91
N SER A 155 -5.74 -3.05 1.66
CA SER A 155 -4.37 -3.15 1.11
C SER A 155 -3.95 -4.59 0.80
N LEU A 156 -4.67 -5.61 1.29
CA LEU A 156 -4.38 -7.01 0.97
C LEU A 156 -4.83 -7.35 -0.45
N PRO A 157 -3.97 -8.01 -1.24
CA PRO A 157 -4.37 -8.49 -2.57
C PRO A 157 -5.46 -9.55 -2.45
N ARG A 158 -6.45 -9.50 -3.33
CA ARG A 158 -7.62 -10.38 -3.32
C ARG A 158 -7.63 -11.37 -4.47
N GLY A 159 -8.25 -12.51 -4.25
CA GLY A 159 -8.47 -13.55 -5.23
C GLY A 159 -7.44 -14.69 -5.20
N SER A 160 -7.81 -15.83 -5.77
CA SER A 160 -7.03 -17.08 -5.76
C SER A 160 -5.69 -16.98 -6.46
N PHE A 161 -5.51 -16.02 -7.36
CA PHE A 161 -4.22 -15.80 -8.02
C PHE A 161 -3.16 -15.27 -7.06
N PHE A 162 -3.55 -14.45 -6.10
CA PHE A 162 -2.62 -13.82 -5.16
C PHE A 162 -2.56 -14.51 -3.79
N ALA A 163 -3.60 -15.21 -3.39
CA ALA A 163 -3.73 -15.82 -2.08
C ALA A 163 -3.91 -17.32 -2.19
N LEU A 164 -2.97 -18.09 -1.67
CA LEU A 164 -2.98 -19.56 -1.65
C LEU A 164 -3.19 -20.05 -0.22
N PRO A 165 -3.90 -21.16 -0.01
CA PRO A 165 -3.93 -21.78 1.30
C PRO A 165 -2.53 -22.28 1.66
N ALA A 166 -2.09 -22.03 2.90
CA ALA A 166 -0.79 -22.50 3.38
C ALA A 166 -0.77 -24.01 3.61
N THR A 167 -1.91 -24.58 3.94
CA THR A 167 -2.11 -26.02 4.20
C THR A 167 -3.34 -26.55 3.45
N GLY A 168 -3.38 -27.87 3.20
CA GLY A 168 -4.55 -28.52 2.60
C GLY A 168 -4.66 -28.38 1.07
N ASN A 169 -5.86 -28.61 0.54
CA ASN A 169 -6.17 -28.47 -0.88
C ASN A 169 -6.24 -27.00 -1.28
N LEU A 170 -6.05 -26.72 -2.56
CA LEU A 170 -6.14 -25.38 -3.16
C LEU A 170 -7.57 -24.83 -3.08
N ILE A 171 -8.01 -24.49 -1.87
CA ILE A 171 -9.23 -23.71 -1.68
C ILE A 171 -8.82 -22.25 -1.74
N ASN A 172 -9.60 -21.46 -2.47
CA ASN A 172 -9.41 -20.01 -2.48
C ASN A 172 -9.55 -19.48 -1.05
N SER A 173 -8.48 -19.00 -0.47
CA SER A 173 -8.45 -18.51 0.91
C SER A 173 -9.37 -17.31 1.14
N TRP A 174 -9.68 -16.55 0.09
CA TRP A 174 -10.69 -15.49 0.14
C TRP A 174 -12.12 -16.03 0.17
N ASP A 175 -12.37 -17.25 -0.33
CA ASP A 175 -13.65 -17.91 -0.15
C ASP A 175 -13.86 -18.35 1.30
N LEU A 176 -12.79 -18.74 2.00
CA LEU A 176 -12.81 -18.96 3.44
C LEU A 176 -13.12 -17.67 4.20
N ARG A 177 -12.59 -16.55 3.77
CA ARG A 177 -12.89 -15.23 4.33
C ARG A 177 -14.36 -14.84 4.21
N SER A 178 -15.04 -15.21 3.13
CA SER A 178 -16.48 -15.00 2.98
C SER A 178 -17.32 -15.80 3.99
N LYS A 179 -16.79 -16.89 4.54
CA LYS A 179 -17.44 -17.74 5.54
C LYS A 179 -17.12 -17.36 6.98
N ILE A 180 -16.03 -16.64 7.20
CA ILE A 180 -15.61 -16.19 8.52
C ILE A 180 -15.68 -14.67 8.54
N LYS A 181 -16.52 -14.14 9.41
CA LYS A 181 -16.57 -12.67 9.61
C LYS A 181 -15.24 -12.21 10.19
N THR A 182 -14.51 -11.42 9.42
CA THR A 182 -13.26 -10.77 9.83
C THR A 182 -13.45 -9.26 9.94
N GLU A 183 -12.65 -8.64 10.78
CA GLU A 183 -12.55 -7.18 10.86
C GLU A 183 -11.91 -6.62 9.58
N GLU A 184 -12.10 -5.32 9.31
CA GLU A 184 -11.62 -4.63 8.11
C GLU A 184 -10.16 -4.16 8.21
N PHE A 185 -9.39 -4.80 9.08
CA PHE A 185 -7.96 -4.56 9.27
C PHE A 185 -7.20 -5.87 9.44
N TYR A 186 -5.87 -5.79 9.33
CA TYR A 186 -4.94 -6.85 9.72
C TYR A 186 -3.76 -6.24 10.47
N LEU A 187 -2.90 -7.07 11.03
CA LEU A 187 -1.67 -6.61 11.68
C LEU A 187 -0.45 -7.19 10.97
N ASP A 188 0.51 -6.33 10.66
CA ASP A 188 1.88 -6.77 10.36
C ASP A 188 2.54 -7.14 11.70
N LEU A 189 2.90 -8.40 11.88
CA LEU A 189 3.53 -8.88 13.11
C LEU A 189 4.95 -8.32 13.25
N ILE A 190 5.22 -7.66 14.37
CA ILE A 190 6.55 -7.16 14.73
C ILE A 190 7.25 -8.15 15.66
N SER A 191 6.55 -8.57 16.72
CA SER A 191 7.10 -9.51 17.68
C SER A 191 6.01 -10.25 18.45
N GLY A 192 6.37 -11.42 19.00
CA GLY A 192 5.55 -12.23 19.90
C GLY A 192 6.36 -13.44 20.37
N PRO A 193 6.03 -14.02 21.54
CA PRO A 193 6.71 -15.22 22.03
C PRO A 193 6.65 -16.33 20.99
N GLU A 194 7.80 -16.87 20.59
CA GLU A 194 7.96 -17.99 19.63
C GLU A 194 7.42 -17.75 18.20
N VAL A 195 6.94 -16.54 17.91
CA VAL A 195 6.34 -16.20 16.61
C VAL A 195 6.90 -14.93 15.99
N THR A 196 7.92 -14.33 16.58
CA THR A 196 8.60 -13.17 15.99
C THR A 196 9.13 -13.55 14.60
N PRO A 197 8.73 -12.84 13.54
CA PRO A 197 9.14 -13.18 12.18
C PRO A 197 10.64 -12.92 11.96
N ASP A 198 11.31 -13.83 11.25
CA ASP A 198 12.71 -13.62 10.82
C ASP A 198 12.81 -12.44 9.83
N THR A 199 11.79 -12.29 9.00
CA THR A 199 11.69 -11.20 8.02
C THR A 199 10.32 -10.54 8.16
N PRO A 200 10.17 -9.54 9.07
CA PRO A 200 8.91 -8.86 9.29
C PRO A 200 8.53 -7.98 8.10
N ALA A 201 7.23 -7.69 7.97
CA ALA A 201 6.73 -6.74 6.99
C ALA A 201 7.34 -5.36 7.22
N GLN A 202 7.95 -4.80 6.17
CA GLN A 202 8.63 -3.52 6.20
C GLN A 202 7.65 -2.34 6.06
N LEU A 203 8.06 -1.17 6.54
CA LEU A 203 7.40 0.07 6.13
C LEU A 203 7.61 0.28 4.63
N PRO A 204 6.64 0.83 3.91
CA PRO A 204 6.82 1.16 2.51
C PRO A 204 7.91 2.22 2.35
N GLU A 205 8.53 2.27 1.17
CA GLU A 205 9.45 3.36 0.83
C GLU A 205 8.71 4.70 0.87
N LEU A 206 9.12 5.59 1.78
CA LEU A 206 8.53 6.90 1.99
C LEU A 206 9.13 7.96 1.05
N SER A 207 9.15 7.66 -0.24
CA SER A 207 9.59 8.57 -1.28
C SER A 207 8.40 9.32 -1.88
N ASP A 208 8.50 10.65 -2.00
CA ASP A 208 7.48 11.46 -2.66
C ASP A 208 7.46 11.25 -4.18
N GLY A 209 8.46 10.53 -4.71
CA GLY A 209 8.60 10.27 -6.14
C GLY A 209 8.94 11.52 -6.95
N PRO A 210 9.06 11.41 -8.28
CA PRO A 210 9.50 12.51 -9.15
C PRO A 210 8.38 13.46 -9.56
N HIS A 211 7.25 13.48 -8.87
CA HIS A 211 6.05 14.22 -9.27
C HIS A 211 6.29 15.73 -9.44
N LEU A 212 7.02 16.36 -8.51
CA LEU A 212 7.35 17.80 -8.60
C LEU A 212 8.26 18.09 -9.80
N ALA A 213 9.24 17.23 -10.08
CA ALA A 213 10.10 17.39 -11.25
C ALA A 213 9.29 17.30 -12.55
N TYR A 214 8.35 16.36 -12.64
CA TYR A 214 7.45 16.25 -13.79
C TYR A 214 6.49 17.45 -13.89
N ALA A 215 5.99 17.98 -12.80
CA ALA A 215 5.17 19.19 -12.82
C ALA A 215 5.95 20.38 -13.41
N LEU A 216 7.18 20.59 -12.97
CA LEU A 216 8.07 21.63 -13.52
C LEU A 216 8.39 21.40 -15.00
N GLN A 217 8.61 20.16 -15.41
CA GLN A 217 8.85 19.80 -16.81
C GLN A 217 7.66 20.17 -17.70
N TRP A 218 6.43 19.92 -17.27
CA TRP A 218 5.24 20.31 -17.99
C TRP A 218 5.06 21.82 -18.11
N ILE A 219 5.39 22.58 -17.06
CA ILE A 219 5.41 24.06 -17.10
C ILE A 219 6.44 24.54 -18.11
N PHE A 220 7.63 23.93 -18.12
CA PHE A 220 8.67 24.24 -19.08
C PHE A 220 8.22 23.99 -20.52
N PHE A 221 7.55 22.87 -20.80
CA PHE A 221 7.00 22.57 -22.12
C PHE A 221 5.94 23.60 -22.54
N ALA A 222 5.06 24.00 -21.63
CA ALA A 222 4.10 25.08 -21.92
C ALA A 222 4.82 26.38 -22.36
N GLY A 223 5.88 26.75 -21.62
CA GLY A 223 6.72 27.90 -21.96
C GLY A 223 7.40 27.78 -23.33
N LEU A 224 7.97 26.60 -23.63
CA LEU A 224 8.59 26.34 -24.93
C LEU A 224 7.60 26.45 -26.10
N ILE A 225 6.38 25.95 -25.94
CA ILE A 225 5.32 26.02 -26.96
C ILE A 225 4.97 27.49 -27.24
N ILE A 226 4.77 28.29 -26.21
CA ILE A 226 4.44 29.71 -26.34
C ILE A 226 5.61 30.48 -26.95
N TYR A 227 6.83 30.23 -26.45
CA TYR A 227 8.03 30.88 -26.94
C TYR A 227 8.32 30.52 -28.42
N GLY A 228 8.22 29.24 -28.77
CA GLY A 228 8.37 28.77 -30.15
C GLY A 228 7.35 29.44 -31.08
N ARG A 229 6.08 29.54 -30.66
CA ARG A 229 5.05 30.27 -31.41
C ARG A 229 5.35 31.75 -31.60
N TYR A 230 5.93 32.39 -30.56
CA TYR A 230 6.37 33.77 -30.60
C TYR A 230 7.52 33.97 -31.61
N LEU A 231 8.53 33.08 -31.62
CA LEU A 231 9.69 33.18 -32.55
C LEU A 231 9.27 33.02 -34.00
N ILE A 232 8.37 32.10 -34.33
CA ILE A 232 7.86 31.88 -35.70
C ILE A 232 7.13 33.12 -36.21
N ARG A 233 6.59 33.97 -35.33
CA ARG A 233 5.89 35.20 -35.68
C ARG A 233 6.80 36.43 -35.82
N LYS A 234 7.98 36.42 -35.15
CA LYS A 234 8.90 37.55 -35.24
C LYS A 234 9.52 37.60 -36.63
N PRO A 235 9.45 38.73 -37.35
CA PRO A 235 10.30 38.94 -38.52
C PRO A 235 11.77 38.97 -38.04
N ILE A 236 12.61 38.15 -38.69
CA ILE A 236 14.06 38.24 -38.55
C ILE A 236 14.51 39.46 -39.32
#